data_7b8377eecb55ec4fc90f3fc33796a2cd
#
_entry.id   7b8377eecb55ec4fc90f3fc33796a2cd
#
_cell.length_a   1.000
_cell.length_b   1.000
_cell.length_c   1.000
_cell.angle_alpha   90.00
_cell.angle_beta   90.00
_cell.angle_gamma   90.00
#
_symmetry.space_group_name_H-M   'P 1'
#
loop_
_entity.id
_entity.type
_entity.pdbx_description
1 polymer ?
#
loop_
_entity_poly.entity_id
_entity_poly.type
_entity_poly.pdbx_seq_one_letter_code
_entity_poly.pdbx_strand_id
1 'polypeptide(L)'
;EYEERHKKGDIINLFFEEYCEKELIQPTFIMDHPIEISPLTKKKPTDPSKVERFELFINTWEMCNAYSELNDPIDQRERFKAQDALADAGDEEANHTDEDFLNALEIGMPPTGGIGYGIDRLVMLLTDSQAIRDVLLFPTMKSLDADKKANKTSEAAPAAAEKVAEKVDFSNVKI
;
A
#
# COMPACT_ATOMS: atom_id res chain seq x y z
N GLU A 1 1.62 8.55 -14.12
CA GLU A 1 1.81 8.57 -15.59
C GLU A 1 1.98 7.15 -16.12
N TYR A 2 1.50 6.89 -17.37
CA TYR A 2 1.69 5.59 -18.04
C TYR A 2 3.13 5.46 -18.55
N GLU A 3 3.72 4.26 -18.31
CA GLU A 3 5.04 3.89 -18.82
C GLU A 3 4.94 2.58 -19.62
N GLU A 4 5.83 2.36 -20.58
CA GLU A 4 5.81 1.16 -21.44
C GLU A 4 6.00 -0.15 -20.65
N ARG A 5 6.62 -0.10 -19.47
CA ARG A 5 6.81 -1.25 -18.57
C ARG A 5 5.51 -1.69 -17.86
N HIS A 6 4.50 -0.82 -17.77
CA HIS A 6 3.25 -1.12 -17.08
C HIS A 6 2.46 -2.23 -17.77
N LYS A 7 2.13 -3.25 -16.99
CA LYS A 7 1.22 -4.33 -17.37
C LYS A 7 -0.22 -3.95 -17.02
N LYS A 8 -1.15 -4.84 -17.34
CA LYS A 8 -2.58 -4.61 -17.08
C LYS A 8 -2.87 -4.33 -15.59
N GLY A 9 -2.24 -5.06 -14.68
CA GLY A 9 -2.43 -4.88 -13.24
C GLY A 9 -1.97 -3.52 -12.75
N ASP A 10 -0.81 -3.05 -13.21
CA ASP A 10 -0.26 -1.74 -12.88
C ASP A 10 -1.19 -0.62 -13.35
N ILE A 11 -1.72 -0.74 -14.57
CA ILE A 11 -2.67 0.24 -15.12
C ILE A 11 -3.96 0.28 -14.30
N ILE A 12 -4.50 -0.88 -13.89
CA ILE A 12 -5.69 -0.94 -13.04
C ILE A 12 -5.42 -0.24 -11.71
N ASN A 13 -4.24 -0.46 -11.11
CA ASN A 13 -3.85 0.18 -9.86
C ASN A 13 -3.73 1.70 -9.99
N LEU A 14 -3.08 2.19 -11.05
CA LEU A 14 -3.00 3.63 -11.33
C LEU A 14 -4.39 4.29 -11.45
N PHE A 15 -5.34 3.61 -12.10
CA PHE A 15 -6.71 4.11 -12.18
C PHE A 15 -7.41 4.09 -10.82
N PHE A 16 -7.20 3.04 -10.03
CA PHE A 16 -7.75 2.95 -8.67
C PHE A 16 -7.26 4.09 -7.78
N GLU A 17 -5.94 4.31 -7.72
CA GLU A 17 -5.32 5.38 -6.93
C GLU A 17 -5.82 6.77 -7.35
N GLU A 18 -5.90 7.02 -8.65
CA GLU A 18 -6.28 8.34 -9.17
C GLU A 18 -7.77 8.65 -8.99
N TYR A 19 -8.65 7.66 -9.18
CA TYR A 19 -10.10 7.92 -9.29
C TYR A 19 -10.95 7.29 -8.20
N CYS A 20 -10.49 6.24 -7.53
CA CYS A 20 -11.30 5.49 -6.58
C CYS A 20 -10.89 5.69 -5.13
N GLU A 21 -9.59 5.66 -4.82
CA GLU A 21 -9.08 5.67 -3.45
C GLU A 21 -9.58 6.88 -2.65
N LYS A 22 -9.57 8.06 -3.26
CA LYS A 22 -10.03 9.32 -2.64
C LYS A 22 -11.53 9.39 -2.35
N GLU A 23 -12.32 8.46 -2.86
CA GLU A 23 -13.75 8.34 -2.60
C GLU A 23 -14.07 7.34 -1.47
N LEU A 24 -13.06 6.64 -0.93
CA LEU A 24 -13.22 5.60 0.09
C LEU A 24 -13.26 6.19 1.51
N ILE A 25 -14.32 6.94 1.81
CA ILE A 25 -14.49 7.57 3.14
C ILE A 25 -14.93 6.55 4.18
N GLN A 26 -15.96 5.75 3.89
CA GLN A 26 -16.47 4.73 4.80
C GLN A 26 -15.59 3.47 4.78
N PRO A 27 -15.58 2.66 5.86
CA PRO A 27 -14.82 1.42 5.91
C PRO A 27 -15.12 0.52 4.71
N THR A 28 -14.13 0.31 3.85
CA THR A 28 -14.28 -0.40 2.58
C THR A 28 -13.13 -1.37 2.39
N PHE A 29 -13.44 -2.65 2.14
CA PHE A 29 -12.45 -3.64 1.75
C PHE A 29 -12.32 -3.69 0.23
N ILE A 30 -11.11 -3.47 -0.26
CA ILE A 30 -10.73 -3.70 -1.65
C ILE A 30 -10.09 -5.07 -1.74
N MET A 31 -10.65 -5.94 -2.58
CA MET A 31 -10.24 -7.34 -2.70
C MET A 31 -9.88 -7.70 -4.13
N ASP A 32 -9.28 -8.89 -4.31
CA ASP A 32 -9.01 -9.43 -5.64
C ASP A 32 -8.00 -8.60 -6.45
N HIS A 33 -6.94 -8.17 -5.78
CA HIS A 33 -5.86 -7.41 -6.42
C HIS A 33 -5.24 -8.19 -7.59
N PRO A 34 -4.77 -7.47 -8.64
CA PRO A 34 -4.01 -8.07 -9.73
C PRO A 34 -2.73 -8.73 -9.26
N ILE A 35 -2.35 -9.82 -9.94
CA ILE A 35 -1.15 -10.58 -9.61
C ILE A 35 0.14 -9.78 -9.82
N GLU A 36 0.14 -8.88 -10.79
CA GLU A 36 1.30 -8.07 -11.19
C GLU A 36 1.80 -7.18 -10.05
N ILE A 37 0.87 -6.64 -9.24
CA ILE A 37 1.17 -5.74 -8.12
C ILE A 37 1.24 -6.45 -6.76
N SER A 38 1.31 -7.78 -6.75
CA SER A 38 1.23 -8.57 -5.51
C SER A 38 2.24 -9.74 -5.52
N PRO A 39 3.55 -9.47 -5.53
CA PRO A 39 4.58 -10.47 -5.78
C PRO A 39 4.74 -11.54 -4.69
N LEU A 40 4.26 -11.28 -3.46
CA LEU A 40 4.40 -12.18 -2.31
C LEU A 40 3.09 -12.91 -1.94
N THR A 41 2.06 -12.73 -2.76
CA THR A 41 0.70 -13.20 -2.44
C THR A 41 0.30 -14.42 -3.26
N LYS A 42 -0.42 -15.33 -2.62
CA LYS A 42 -0.94 -16.54 -3.25
C LYS A 42 -2.03 -16.22 -4.28
N LYS A 43 -1.96 -16.87 -5.44
CA LYS A 43 -2.98 -16.77 -6.49
C LYS A 43 -4.33 -17.29 -6.00
N LYS A 44 -5.43 -16.68 -6.44
CA LYS A 44 -6.76 -17.25 -6.25
C LYS A 44 -6.91 -18.54 -7.07
N PRO A 45 -7.37 -19.65 -6.47
CA PRO A 45 -7.57 -20.91 -7.20
C PRO A 45 -8.58 -20.79 -8.34
N THR A 46 -9.57 -19.89 -8.20
CA THR A 46 -10.66 -19.70 -9.17
C THR A 46 -10.31 -18.73 -10.30
N ASP A 47 -9.33 -17.86 -10.10
CA ASP A 47 -8.87 -16.87 -11.08
C ASP A 47 -7.39 -16.52 -10.83
N PRO A 48 -6.44 -17.22 -11.47
CA PRO A 48 -5.01 -17.01 -11.25
C PRO A 48 -4.46 -15.64 -11.68
N SER A 49 -5.25 -14.81 -12.35
CA SER A 49 -4.88 -13.43 -12.65
C SER A 49 -5.03 -12.49 -11.45
N LYS A 50 -5.63 -12.98 -10.38
CA LYS A 50 -5.87 -12.30 -9.11
C LYS A 50 -5.22 -13.05 -7.96
N VAL A 51 -5.06 -12.34 -6.84
CA VAL A 51 -4.48 -12.89 -5.63
C VAL A 51 -5.44 -12.84 -4.45
N GLU A 52 -5.17 -13.68 -3.44
CA GLU A 52 -5.90 -13.71 -2.17
C GLU A 52 -5.38 -12.58 -1.26
N ARG A 53 -5.76 -11.33 -1.58
CA ARG A 53 -5.36 -10.11 -0.89
C ARG A 53 -6.54 -9.21 -0.67
N PHE A 54 -6.55 -8.50 0.45
CA PHE A 54 -7.41 -7.35 0.65
C PHE A 54 -6.66 -6.20 1.31
N GLU A 55 -7.14 -5.00 1.05
CA GLU A 55 -6.78 -3.79 1.76
C GLU A 55 -8.03 -3.16 2.35
N LEU A 56 -7.93 -2.65 3.58
CA LEU A 56 -8.99 -1.90 4.23
C LEU A 56 -8.69 -0.41 4.14
N PHE A 57 -9.61 0.33 3.55
CA PHE A 57 -9.60 1.79 3.52
C PHE A 57 -10.63 2.36 4.48
N ILE A 58 -10.26 3.41 5.21
CA ILE A 58 -11.15 4.23 6.04
C ILE A 58 -10.67 5.68 5.91
N ASN A 59 -11.57 6.59 5.60
CA ASN A 59 -11.24 8.01 5.44
C ASN A 59 -10.13 8.25 4.41
N THR A 60 -10.19 7.56 3.29
CA THR A 60 -9.18 7.53 2.21
C THR A 60 -7.81 6.95 2.59
N TRP A 61 -7.64 6.48 3.80
CA TRP A 61 -6.37 5.91 4.28
C TRP A 61 -6.41 4.38 4.23
N GLU A 62 -5.39 3.78 3.64
CA GLU A 62 -5.14 2.35 3.80
C GLU A 62 -4.82 2.06 5.27
N MET A 63 -5.71 1.35 5.94
CA MET A 63 -5.59 0.99 7.36
C MET A 63 -4.85 -0.33 7.57
N CYS A 64 -5.07 -1.28 6.70
CA CYS A 64 -4.33 -2.54 6.70
C CYS A 64 -4.26 -3.16 5.30
N ASN A 65 -3.26 -4.02 5.14
CA ASN A 65 -3.03 -4.85 3.97
C ASN A 65 -2.81 -6.29 4.46
N ALA A 66 -3.57 -7.22 3.91
CA ALA A 66 -3.55 -8.61 4.35
C ALA A 66 -3.70 -9.57 3.17
N TYR A 67 -3.00 -10.70 3.23
CA TYR A 67 -3.05 -11.70 2.17
C TYR A 67 -2.67 -13.10 2.64
N SER A 68 -3.07 -14.08 1.83
CA SER A 68 -2.51 -15.43 1.93
C SER A 68 -1.08 -15.43 1.43
N GLU A 69 -0.14 -15.81 2.28
CA GLU A 69 1.28 -15.83 1.95
C GLU A 69 1.55 -16.84 0.81
N LEU A 70 2.34 -16.44 -0.18
CA LEU A 70 2.81 -17.34 -1.22
C LEU A 70 3.85 -18.30 -0.63
N ASN A 71 3.45 -19.56 -0.44
CA ASN A 71 4.28 -20.59 0.19
C ASN A 71 4.81 -21.64 -0.81
N ASP A 72 4.70 -21.39 -2.10
CA ASP A 72 5.30 -22.20 -3.17
C ASP A 72 6.61 -21.57 -3.63
N PRO A 73 7.78 -22.17 -3.34
CA PRO A 73 9.08 -21.59 -3.71
C PRO A 73 9.29 -21.50 -5.22
N ILE A 74 8.64 -22.34 -6.02
CA ILE A 74 8.76 -22.31 -7.48
C ILE A 74 8.03 -21.08 -8.03
N ASP A 75 6.76 -20.89 -7.62
CA ASP A 75 5.98 -19.71 -8.01
C ASP A 75 6.65 -18.41 -7.49
N GLN A 76 7.15 -18.41 -6.24
CA GLN A 76 7.84 -17.27 -5.69
C GLN A 76 9.09 -16.89 -6.47
N ARG A 77 9.89 -17.85 -6.90
CA ARG A 77 11.07 -17.62 -7.74
C ARG A 77 10.70 -16.99 -9.09
N GLU A 78 9.61 -17.42 -9.69
CA GLU A 78 9.09 -16.82 -10.94
C GLU A 78 8.63 -15.36 -10.73
N ARG A 79 7.98 -15.09 -9.59
CA ARG A 79 7.56 -13.73 -9.24
C ARG A 79 8.76 -12.81 -9.04
N PHE A 80 9.79 -13.25 -8.32
CA PHE A 80 11.02 -12.47 -8.14
C PHE A 80 11.73 -12.18 -9.46
N LYS A 81 11.84 -13.16 -10.36
CA LYS A 81 12.39 -12.91 -11.71
C LYS A 81 11.61 -11.84 -12.48
N ALA A 82 10.29 -11.82 -12.32
CA ALA A 82 9.47 -10.79 -12.94
C ALA A 82 9.70 -9.41 -12.32
N GLN A 83 9.96 -9.34 -11.01
CA GLN A 83 10.32 -8.11 -10.30
C GLN A 83 11.73 -7.64 -10.68
N ASP A 84 12.72 -8.53 -10.76
CA ASP A 84 14.07 -8.19 -11.25
C ASP A 84 14.02 -7.56 -12.64
N ALA A 85 13.19 -8.10 -13.54
CA ALA A 85 13.01 -7.53 -14.88
C ALA A 85 12.37 -6.14 -14.86
N LEU A 86 11.51 -5.82 -13.89
CA LEU A 86 10.96 -4.48 -13.69
C LEU A 86 12.03 -3.53 -13.13
N ALA A 87 12.84 -3.98 -12.16
CA ALA A 87 13.96 -3.20 -11.64
C ALA A 87 14.97 -2.85 -12.74
N ASP A 88 15.32 -3.82 -13.60
CA ASP A 88 16.19 -3.59 -14.76
C ASP A 88 15.58 -2.59 -15.77
N ALA A 89 14.27 -2.51 -15.84
CA ALA A 89 13.53 -1.53 -16.64
C ALA A 89 13.37 -0.16 -15.96
N GLY A 90 13.97 0.04 -14.77
CA GLY A 90 13.99 1.31 -14.05
C GLY A 90 12.88 1.49 -13.01
N ASP A 91 12.25 0.41 -12.58
CA ASP A 91 11.29 0.44 -11.47
C ASP A 91 12.03 0.44 -10.12
N GLU A 92 12.07 1.59 -9.44
CA GLU A 92 12.74 1.75 -8.15
C GLU A 92 12.01 1.06 -7.00
N GLU A 93 10.73 0.70 -7.17
CA GLU A 93 9.90 0.03 -6.16
C GLU A 93 9.89 -1.51 -6.33
N ALA A 94 10.48 -2.02 -7.41
CA ALA A 94 10.52 -3.45 -7.66
C ALA A 94 11.41 -4.19 -6.64
N ASN A 95 10.90 -5.32 -6.16
CA ASN A 95 11.62 -6.17 -5.22
C ASN A 95 12.70 -6.99 -5.94
N HIS A 96 13.90 -7.03 -5.39
CA HIS A 96 14.95 -7.93 -5.88
C HIS A 96 14.77 -9.35 -5.37
N THR A 97 15.30 -10.32 -6.13
CA THR A 97 15.32 -11.72 -5.71
C THR A 97 16.07 -11.87 -4.38
N ASP A 98 15.40 -12.49 -3.41
CA ASP A 98 15.94 -12.83 -2.09
C ASP A 98 16.13 -14.37 -2.03
N GLU A 99 17.36 -14.83 -2.20
CA GLU A 99 17.69 -16.25 -2.16
C GLU A 99 17.57 -16.84 -0.73
N ASP A 100 17.79 -16.06 0.32
CA ASP A 100 17.62 -16.54 1.70
C ASP A 100 16.14 -16.77 2.00
N PHE A 101 15.27 -15.89 1.52
CA PHE A 101 13.83 -16.07 1.61
C PHE A 101 13.36 -17.30 0.82
N LEU A 102 13.84 -17.50 -0.41
CA LEU A 102 13.53 -18.68 -1.20
C LEU A 102 13.99 -19.97 -0.54
N ASN A 103 15.19 -20.01 0.01
CA ASN A 103 15.70 -21.15 0.77
C ASN A 103 14.83 -21.44 2.00
N ALA A 104 14.34 -20.41 2.69
CA ALA A 104 13.44 -20.59 3.82
C ALA A 104 12.09 -21.20 3.37
N LEU A 105 11.56 -20.80 2.22
CA LEU A 105 10.35 -21.41 1.65
C LEU A 105 10.56 -22.86 1.25
N GLU A 106 11.74 -23.22 0.72
CA GLU A 106 12.09 -24.60 0.34
C GLU A 106 12.18 -25.53 1.56
N ILE A 107 12.61 -25.01 2.73
CA ILE A 107 12.60 -25.76 4.00
C ILE A 107 11.16 -26.05 4.41
N GLY A 108 10.24 -25.12 4.17
CA GLY A 108 8.81 -25.30 4.32
C GLY A 108 8.14 -24.13 5.03
N MET A 109 7.07 -23.64 4.41
CA MET A 109 6.15 -22.67 4.99
C MET A 109 4.73 -23.26 4.99
N PRO A 110 4.06 -23.41 6.15
CA PRO A 110 2.69 -23.88 6.18
C PRO A 110 1.74 -22.85 5.55
N PRO A 111 0.49 -23.23 5.22
CA PRO A 111 -0.53 -22.24 4.85
C PRO A 111 -0.64 -21.17 5.92
N THR A 112 -0.37 -19.92 5.53
CA THR A 112 -0.24 -18.78 6.46
C THR A 112 -0.96 -17.58 5.87
N GLY A 113 -1.66 -16.82 6.69
CA GLY A 113 -2.14 -15.48 6.37
C GLY A 113 -1.31 -14.44 7.10
N GLY A 114 -0.96 -13.37 6.40
CA GLY A 114 -0.26 -12.21 6.95
C GLY A 114 -1.16 -10.98 6.96
N ILE A 115 -0.94 -10.08 7.91
CA ILE A 115 -1.59 -8.78 7.96
C ILE A 115 -0.62 -7.72 8.45
N GLY A 116 -0.49 -6.63 7.69
CA GLY A 116 0.14 -5.39 8.11
C GLY A 116 -0.94 -4.37 8.49
N TYR A 117 -0.88 -3.86 9.70
CA TYR A 117 -1.84 -2.88 10.20
C TYR A 117 -1.15 -1.56 10.56
N GLY A 118 -1.67 -0.45 10.02
CA GLY A 118 -1.14 0.89 10.29
C GLY A 118 -1.58 1.40 11.67
N ILE A 119 -0.81 1.07 12.72
CA ILE A 119 -1.16 1.48 14.10
C ILE A 119 -1.22 3.00 14.24
N ASP A 120 -0.29 3.73 13.63
CA ASP A 120 -0.32 5.20 13.67
C ASP A 120 -1.58 5.75 12.99
N ARG A 121 -1.97 5.20 11.84
CA ARG A 121 -3.22 5.57 11.14
C ARG A 121 -4.45 5.24 11.99
N LEU A 122 -4.44 4.10 12.70
CA LEU A 122 -5.51 3.74 13.63
C LEU A 122 -5.62 4.76 14.77
N VAL A 123 -4.49 5.15 15.37
CA VAL A 123 -4.47 6.17 16.42
C VAL A 123 -4.98 7.51 15.89
N MET A 124 -4.52 7.93 14.69
CA MET A 124 -5.04 9.14 14.02
C MET A 124 -6.55 9.11 13.89
N LEU A 125 -7.12 8.00 13.42
CA LEU A 125 -8.55 7.83 13.24
C LEU A 125 -9.31 7.92 14.58
N LEU A 126 -8.81 7.24 15.62
CA LEU A 126 -9.45 7.19 16.95
C LEU A 126 -9.35 8.52 17.73
N THR A 127 -8.33 9.32 17.44
CA THR A 127 -8.08 10.61 18.13
C THR A 127 -8.48 11.83 17.29
N ASP A 128 -9.05 11.62 16.10
CA ASP A 128 -9.37 12.67 15.12
C ASP A 128 -8.16 13.56 14.78
N SER A 129 -6.98 12.94 14.70
CA SER A 129 -5.73 13.63 14.37
C SER A 129 -5.48 13.59 12.86
N GLN A 130 -5.26 14.77 12.25
CA GLN A 130 -5.13 14.88 10.79
C GLN A 130 -3.71 14.61 10.29
N ALA A 131 -2.71 14.66 11.16
CA ALA A 131 -1.32 14.48 10.80
C ALA A 131 -0.64 13.39 11.63
N ILE A 132 0.09 12.50 10.97
CA ILE A 132 0.80 11.39 11.62
C ILE A 132 1.80 11.87 12.70
N ARG A 133 2.42 13.04 12.52
CA ARG A 133 3.33 13.63 13.50
C ARG A 133 2.67 13.91 14.86
N ASP A 134 1.33 14.08 14.87
CA ASP A 134 0.59 14.42 16.09
C ASP A 134 0.35 13.19 16.97
N VAL A 135 0.53 12.00 16.42
CA VAL A 135 0.38 10.71 17.12
C VAL A 135 1.71 9.99 17.37
N LEU A 136 2.79 10.44 16.75
CA LEU A 136 4.13 9.90 16.97
C LEU A 136 4.76 10.50 18.23
N LEU A 137 5.33 9.66 19.11
CA LEU A 137 6.02 10.11 20.32
C LEU A 137 7.29 10.92 20.00
N PHE A 138 8.01 10.53 18.93
CA PHE A 138 9.28 11.15 18.51
C PHE A 138 9.28 11.38 16.99
N PRO A 139 8.49 12.34 16.48
CA PRO A 139 8.44 12.59 15.04
C PRO A 139 9.75 13.19 14.55
N THR A 140 10.21 12.74 13.39
CA THR A 140 11.36 13.36 12.70
C THR A 140 10.93 14.70 12.14
N MET A 141 11.52 15.78 12.64
CA MET A 141 11.22 17.15 12.24
C MET A 141 12.35 17.71 11.37
N LYS A 142 11.99 18.56 10.40
CA LYS A 142 13.00 19.34 9.69
C LYS A 142 13.71 20.28 10.66
N SER A 143 15.03 20.46 10.49
CA SER A 143 15.80 21.42 11.27
C SER A 143 15.23 22.84 11.10
N LEU A 144 15.05 23.56 12.20
CA LEU A 144 14.59 24.96 12.20
C LEU A 144 15.51 25.90 11.38
N ASP A 145 16.76 25.50 11.16
CA ASP A 145 17.72 26.25 10.34
C ASP A 145 17.54 26.00 8.83
N ALA A 146 16.85 24.94 8.42
CA ALA A 146 16.51 24.67 7.02
C ALA A 146 15.44 25.66 6.49
N ASP A 147 14.51 26.06 7.33
CA ASP A 147 13.43 26.99 6.95
C ASP A 147 13.91 28.44 6.74
N LYS A 148 15.02 28.83 7.39
CA LYS A 148 15.63 30.15 7.16
C LYS A 148 16.27 30.31 5.78
N LYS A 149 16.63 29.20 5.12
CA LYS A 149 17.16 29.21 3.74
C LYS A 149 16.08 29.12 2.66
N ALA A 150 14.94 28.48 2.97
CA ALA A 150 13.84 28.30 2.02
C ALA A 150 12.93 29.53 1.87
N ASN A 151 12.84 30.38 2.91
CA ASN A 151 11.97 31.56 2.91
C ASN A 151 12.49 32.76 2.10
N LYS A 152 13.56 32.57 1.31
CA LYS A 152 14.05 33.58 0.34
C LYS A 152 13.59 33.36 -1.09
N THR A 153 12.87 32.27 -1.39
CA THR A 153 12.35 31.99 -2.73
C THR A 153 11.08 31.16 -2.63
N SER A 154 9.96 31.77 -2.33
CA SER A 154 8.63 31.46 -2.90
C SER A 154 7.52 32.20 -2.14
N GLU A 155 7.13 33.32 -2.66
CA GLU A 155 5.73 33.78 -2.52
C GLU A 155 4.88 32.92 -3.48
N ALA A 156 3.68 32.58 -2.98
CA ALA A 156 2.53 32.04 -3.70
C ALA A 156 2.43 30.51 -3.89
N ALA A 157 1.61 29.92 -3.02
CA ALA A 157 0.71 28.84 -3.43
C ALA A 157 -0.61 28.94 -2.65
N PRO A 158 -1.77 28.72 -3.30
CA PRO A 158 -3.07 29.07 -2.74
C PRO A 158 -3.57 28.01 -1.75
N ALA A 159 -4.33 28.50 -0.77
CA ALA A 159 -5.16 27.71 0.14
C ALA A 159 -6.16 26.86 -0.66
N ALA A 160 -6.12 25.55 -0.47
CA ALA A 160 -7.16 24.65 -0.96
C ALA A 160 -7.53 23.64 0.12
N ALA A 161 -8.81 23.69 0.43
CA ALA A 161 -9.68 22.66 0.96
C ALA A 161 -9.73 22.46 2.47
N GLU A 162 -10.48 23.33 3.10
CA GLU A 162 -11.42 22.95 4.15
C GLU A 162 -12.50 22.02 3.51
N LYS A 163 -12.40 20.71 3.68
CA LYS A 163 -13.55 19.79 3.53
C LYS A 163 -13.81 19.15 4.88
N VAL A 164 -15.00 19.44 5.35
CA VAL A 164 -15.68 18.93 6.52
C VAL A 164 -15.48 17.41 6.63
N ALA A 165 -14.88 16.96 7.72
CA ALA A 165 -14.83 15.55 8.08
C ALA A 165 -16.26 15.09 8.38
N GLU A 166 -16.88 14.39 7.44
CA GLU A 166 -18.09 13.64 7.68
C GLU A 166 -17.75 12.51 8.67
N LYS A 167 -18.46 12.43 9.78
CA LYS A 167 -18.18 11.43 10.82
C LYS A 167 -18.32 10.04 10.21
N VAL A 168 -17.28 9.23 10.31
CA VAL A 168 -17.29 7.84 9.88
C VAL A 168 -18.29 7.06 10.73
N ASP A 169 -19.26 6.40 10.08
CA ASP A 169 -20.29 5.59 10.74
C ASP A 169 -19.89 4.10 10.73
N PHE A 170 -19.61 3.56 11.92
CA PHE A 170 -19.24 2.16 12.12
C PHE A 170 -20.43 1.22 12.33
N SER A 171 -21.68 1.71 12.35
CA SER A 171 -22.86 0.91 12.71
C SER A 171 -23.17 -0.24 11.74
N ASN A 172 -22.62 -0.22 10.55
CA ASN A 172 -22.82 -1.21 9.49
C ASN A 172 -21.66 -2.21 9.31
N VAL A 173 -20.63 -2.13 10.15
CA VAL A 173 -19.52 -3.11 10.12
C VAL A 173 -20.01 -4.39 10.78
N LYS A 174 -20.34 -5.40 9.99
CA LYS A 174 -20.59 -6.77 10.49
C LYS A 174 -19.26 -7.50 10.58
N ILE A 175 -18.92 -7.89 11.81
CA ILE A 175 -17.80 -8.80 12.11
C ILE A 175 -18.23 -10.22 11.76
#